data_036c4f7c653e456aba233b272c660820
#
_entry.id   036c4f7c653e456aba233b272c660820
#
_cell.length_a   1.000
_cell.length_b   1.000
_cell.length_c   1.000
_cell.angle_alpha   90.00
_cell.angle_beta   90.00
_cell.angle_gamma   90.00
#
_symmetry.space_group_name_H-M   'P 1'
#
loop_
_entity.id
_entity.type
_entity.pdbx_description
1 polymer ?
#
loop_
_entity_poly.entity_id
_entity_poly.type
_entity_poly.pdbx_seq_one_letter_code
_entity_poly.pdbx_strand_id
1 'polypeptide(L)' 'MISFEPLRKIIKERGISTYSLRNKCRFNNLDNKTIQRLMADESVSTNTLDALCKILNCDVSEIIEFSPDSHSHKENHNHW' A
#
# COMPACT_ATOMS: atom_id res chain seq x y z
N MET A 1 -2.34 6.80 11.08
CA MET A 1 -1.34 6.69 10.01
C MET A 1 -1.73 5.56 9.06
N ILE A 2 -1.61 5.79 7.77
CA ILE A 2 -1.91 4.76 6.79
C ILE A 2 -0.72 3.83 6.65
N SER A 3 -0.99 2.54 6.62
CA SER A 3 0.04 1.51 6.49
C SER A 3 -0.26 0.62 5.30
N PHE A 4 0.79 0.20 4.60
CA PHE A 4 0.69 -0.78 3.51
C PHE A 4 1.10 -2.17 3.98
N GLU A 5 1.06 -2.41 5.28
CA GLU A 5 1.38 -3.74 5.81
C GLU A 5 0.48 -4.83 5.23
N PRO A 6 -0.85 -4.62 5.08
CA PRO A 6 -1.68 -5.63 4.43
C PRO A 6 -1.22 -5.98 3.02
N LEU A 7 -0.74 -4.98 2.25
CA LEU A 7 -0.20 -5.21 0.92
C LEU A 7 1.02 -6.13 0.98
N ARG A 8 1.96 -5.81 1.87
CA ARG A 8 3.17 -6.62 2.04
C ARG A 8 2.84 -8.04 2.46
N LYS A 9 1.81 -8.19 3.30
CA LYS A 9 1.33 -9.48 3.75
C LYS A 9 0.78 -10.31 2.59
N ILE A 10 -0.06 -9.70 1.74
CA ILE A 10 -0.61 -10.37 0.56
C ILE A 10 0.50 -10.82 -0.37
N ILE A 11 1.47 -9.96 -0.63
CA ILE A 11 2.61 -10.26 -1.49
C ILE A 11 3.34 -11.50 -0.95
N LYS A 12 3.58 -11.51 0.35
CA LYS A 12 4.27 -12.63 1.00
C LYS A 12 3.44 -13.90 0.95
N GLU A 13 2.15 -13.81 1.25
CA GLU A 13 1.26 -14.97 1.27
C GLU A 13 1.09 -15.61 -0.09
N ARG A 14 1.06 -14.78 -1.15
CA ARG A 14 0.92 -15.27 -2.51
C ARG A 14 2.25 -15.67 -3.13
N GLY A 15 3.35 -15.49 -2.41
CA GLY A 15 4.66 -15.82 -2.93
C GLY A 15 5.09 -14.96 -4.11
N ILE A 16 4.61 -13.72 -4.16
CA ILE A 16 4.97 -12.79 -5.22
C ILE A 16 6.36 -12.23 -4.92
N SER A 17 7.31 -12.46 -5.81
CA SER A 17 8.65 -11.91 -5.63
C SER A 17 8.65 -10.41 -5.94
N THR A 18 9.64 -9.70 -5.42
CA THR A 18 9.81 -8.28 -5.72
C THR A 18 9.98 -8.06 -7.22
N TYR A 19 10.71 -8.96 -7.87
CA TYR A 19 10.92 -8.89 -9.31
C TYR A 19 9.59 -9.02 -10.07
N SER A 20 8.78 -9.99 -9.69
CA SER A 20 7.48 -10.22 -10.31
C SER A 20 6.56 -9.02 -10.08
N LEU A 21 6.57 -8.47 -8.87
CA LEU A 21 5.76 -7.31 -8.55
C LEU A 21 6.17 -6.10 -9.41
N ARG A 22 7.48 -5.87 -9.55
CA ARG A 22 7.98 -4.78 -10.37
C ARG A 22 7.55 -4.91 -11.82
N ASN A 23 7.59 -6.11 -12.37
CA ASN A 23 7.16 -6.35 -13.73
C ASN A 23 5.68 -6.04 -13.92
N LYS A 24 4.84 -6.51 -13.00
CA LYS A 24 3.40 -6.24 -13.05
C LYS A 24 3.11 -4.74 -12.91
N CYS A 25 3.84 -4.07 -12.03
CA CYS A 25 3.68 -2.63 -11.83
C CYS A 25 4.10 -1.86 -13.09
N ARG A 26 5.16 -2.30 -13.75
CA ARG A 26 5.62 -1.65 -14.97
C ARG A 26 4.57 -1.71 -16.08
N PHE A 27 3.90 -2.84 -16.23
CA PHE A 27 2.81 -2.99 -17.19
C PHE A 27 1.66 -2.04 -16.90
N ASN A 28 1.53 -1.60 -15.66
CA ASN A 28 0.46 -0.70 -15.22
C ASN A 28 0.97 0.72 -14.96
N ASN A 29 2.13 1.06 -15.53
CA ASN A 29 2.73 2.40 -15.45
C ASN A 29 3.10 2.84 -14.04
N LEU A 30 3.41 1.88 -13.16
CA LEU A 30 3.94 2.17 -11.83
C LEU A 30 5.45 2.02 -11.86
N ASP A 31 6.15 3.04 -11.34
CA ASP A 31 7.61 3.03 -11.36
C ASP A 31 8.21 2.45 -10.07
N ASN A 32 9.53 2.31 -10.06
CA ASN A 32 10.24 1.76 -8.91
C ASN A 32 10.14 2.65 -7.67
N LYS A 33 10.04 3.97 -7.86
CA LYS A 33 9.89 4.89 -6.75
C LYS A 33 8.57 4.66 -6.02
N THR A 34 7.51 4.40 -6.80
CA THR A 34 6.21 4.10 -6.22
C THR A 34 6.28 2.83 -5.38
N ILE A 35 6.97 1.80 -5.87
CA ILE A 35 7.13 0.56 -5.13
C ILE A 35 7.89 0.82 -3.82
N GLN A 36 8.95 1.64 -3.86
CA GLN A 36 9.69 1.99 -2.67
C GLN A 36 8.82 2.70 -1.65
N ARG A 37 7.95 3.60 -2.11
CA ARG A 37 7.02 4.30 -1.23
C ARG A 37 6.06 3.34 -0.56
N LEU A 38 5.55 2.36 -1.31
CA LEU A 38 4.64 1.35 -0.76
C LEU A 38 5.32 0.53 0.32
N MET A 39 6.59 0.20 0.13
CA MET A 39 7.34 -0.57 1.12
C MET A 39 7.70 0.25 2.36
N ALA A 40 7.75 1.57 2.23
CA ALA A 40 8.11 2.48 3.33
C ALA A 40 6.90 3.16 3.97
N ASP A 41 5.69 2.76 3.61
CA ASP A 41 4.44 3.37 4.08
C ASP A 41 4.35 4.87 3.76
N GLU A 42 4.94 5.27 2.63
CA GLU A 42 4.86 6.65 2.18
C GLU A 42 3.62 6.88 1.34
N SER A 43 3.24 8.14 1.21
CA SER A 43 2.05 8.53 0.48
C SER A 43 2.13 8.17 -1.01
N VAL A 44 1.03 7.63 -1.54
CA VAL A 44 0.91 7.36 -2.96
C VAL A 44 -0.45 7.88 -3.43
N SER A 45 -0.60 8.03 -4.74
CA SER A 45 -1.86 8.52 -5.30
C SER A 45 -2.92 7.42 -5.31
N THR A 46 -4.18 7.85 -5.40
CA THR A 46 -5.28 6.89 -5.52
C THR A 46 -5.21 6.12 -6.84
N ASN A 47 -4.60 6.70 -7.87
CA ASN A 47 -4.36 5.98 -9.13
C ASN A 47 -3.44 4.78 -8.90
N THR A 48 -2.45 4.95 -8.03
CA THR A 48 -1.57 3.85 -7.64
C THR A 48 -2.34 2.74 -6.93
N LEU A 49 -3.23 3.13 -6.01
CA LEU A 49 -4.06 2.16 -5.30
C LEU A 49 -4.98 1.41 -6.26
N ASP A 50 -5.58 2.12 -7.21
CA ASP A 50 -6.43 1.52 -8.22
C ASP A 50 -5.66 0.47 -9.04
N ALA A 51 -4.46 0.82 -9.47
CA ALA A 51 -3.60 -0.09 -10.22
C ALA A 51 -3.25 -1.33 -9.41
N LEU A 52 -2.91 -1.15 -8.13
CA LEU A 52 -2.58 -2.28 -7.26
C LEU A 52 -3.76 -3.22 -7.08
N CYS A 53 -4.95 -2.68 -6.91
CA CYS A 53 -6.15 -3.51 -6.80
C CYS A 53 -6.36 -4.35 -8.05
N LYS A 54 -6.11 -3.77 -9.22
CA LYS A 54 -6.20 -4.51 -10.49
C LYS A 54 -5.12 -5.57 -10.62
N ILE A 55 -3.88 -5.21 -10.27
CA ILE A 55 -2.74 -6.14 -10.35
C ILE A 55 -2.96 -7.35 -9.45
N LEU A 56 -3.42 -7.10 -8.22
CA LEU A 56 -3.56 -8.15 -7.21
C LEU A 56 -4.97 -8.74 -7.15
N ASN A 57 -5.90 -8.16 -7.91
CA ASN A 57 -7.30 -8.59 -7.95
C ASN A 57 -7.89 -8.63 -6.54
N CYS A 58 -7.83 -7.50 -5.86
CA CYS A 58 -8.33 -7.38 -4.49
C CYS A 58 -8.90 -5.98 -4.25
N ASP A 59 -9.56 -5.80 -3.12
CA ASP A 59 -10.09 -4.51 -2.71
C ASP A 59 -9.02 -3.65 -2.04
N VAL A 60 -9.24 -2.35 -2.02
CA VAL A 60 -8.31 -1.42 -1.40
C VAL A 60 -8.16 -1.72 0.09
N SER A 61 -9.20 -2.19 0.76
CA SER A 61 -9.14 -2.54 2.18
C SER A 61 -8.21 -3.71 2.46
N GLU A 62 -7.84 -4.47 1.44
CA GLU A 62 -6.93 -5.60 1.58
C GLU A 62 -5.48 -5.19 1.42
N ILE A 63 -5.20 -3.96 0.97
CA ILE A 63 -3.84 -3.49 0.74
C ILE A 63 -3.43 -2.33 1.63
N ILE A 64 -4.38 -1.61 2.24
CA ILE A 64 -4.07 -0.52 3.17
C ILE A 64 -4.89 -0.67 4.45
N GLU A 65 -4.37 -0.09 5.52
CA GLU A 65 -5.11 0.01 6.77
C GLU A 65 -4.77 1.31 7.45
N PHE A 66 -5.66 1.76 8.31
CA PHE A 66 -5.39 2.89 9.18
C PHE A 66 -4.96 2.37 10.54
N SER A 67 -3.83 2.85 11.01
CA SER A 67 -3.33 2.50 12.33
C SER A 67 -3.15 3.79 13.12
N PRO A 68 -3.86 3.98 14.22
CA PRO A 68 -3.63 5.18 15.04
C PRO A 68 -2.26 5.12 15.69
N ASP A 69 -1.64 6.28 15.82
CA ASP A 69 -0.34 6.37 16.47
C ASP A 69 -0.48 5.96 17.93
N SER A 70 0.45 5.15 18.39
CA SER A 70 0.37 4.57 19.72
C SER A 70 0.41 5.61 20.84
N HIS A 71 1.00 6.77 20.60
CA HIS A 71 1.14 7.83 21.60
C HIS A 71 0.33 9.07 21.28
N SER A 72 -0.56 8.95 20.36
CA SER A 72 -1.44 10.08 20.10
C SER A 72 -2.61 10.03 21.03
N HIS A 73 -2.96 10.66 21.43
CA HIS A 73 -3.90 10.44 22.10
C HIS A 73 -4.74 11.48 22.10
N LYS A 74 -4.62 11.49 21.97
CA LYS A 74 -5.12 12.15 21.84
C LYS A 74 -5.94 12.93 21.48
N GLU A 75 -6.07 13.34 21.62
CA GLU A 75 -6.53 13.90 21.22
C GLU A 75 -7.10 14.37 20.41
N ASN A 76 -7.29 14.48 20.39
CA ASN A 76 -7.66 14.77 19.53
C ASN A 76 -8.38 15.07 18.89
N HIS A 77 -8.59 15.31 18.82
CA HIS A 77 -9.12 15.52 18.08
C HIS A 77 -9.63 15.78 17.11
N ASN A 78 -9.89 15.74 16.95
CA ASN A 78 -10.23 15.97 15.90
C ASN A 78 -10.91 16.70 15.36
N HIS A 79 -10.73 17.06 15.19
CA HIS A 79 -11.36 17.82 14.58
C HIS A 79 -11.42 17.97 13.24
N TRP A 80 -11.95 17.96 12.82
CA TRP A 80 -12.05 17.95 11.40
C TRP A 80 -13.17 18.66 10.83
#